data_bab3ad734ea5ead1ecbeb13bd0184891
#
_entry.id   bab3ad734ea5ead1ecbeb13bd0184891
#
_cell.length_a   1.000
_cell.length_b   1.000
_cell.length_c   1.000
_cell.angle_alpha   90.00
_cell.angle_beta   90.00
_cell.angle_gamma   90.00
#
_symmetry.space_group_name_H-M   'P 1'
#
loop_
_entity.id
_entity.type
_entity.pdbx_description
1 polymer ?
#
loop_
_entity_poly.entity_id
_entity_poly.type
_entity_poly.pdbx_seq_one_letter_code
_entity_poly.pdbx_strand_id
1 'polypeptide(L)'
;MLKVQLTMTEIMQFLQKVKLIQGGMGAYVSNWRMAKTVAMERPGITAGTVSGTGLDVVYVRLLQLGDPGGHVRRALAAFDAQFGIAIGRKISDRYFIAGGKSPTARFKNAPKQVVAGGDRKSLEQEVAGRGETEDGRREMENRVGLPSSVYGLPLAGEQADPVALALDEEIVELLIAAAFAEVWLAKEGHAGNIFINFLHKIELPLIYAIYGAMLAGVDGIIVGAGNPDGLPAVCSRLANHEAVTHDLSVLYREAGEVFYIPFDPRRVADGKLAQHPLRRPAFLAIVSLDNLVKALAQSPSGAPDGFIIEHHTAGGHNAGPQGPLKKDGKGQPIYGAEDEPDLQAICQVGLPFWLAGGYGSHEKLQQALAAGATGVQVGTVFALTEESGIKSTYRSAILNELKKGTDDAALVQTTLVSPTGFPFKVVQLSGTLADEAVYAARRRVCDLGLLQQRGLSKAAADGTRQLFHRCPAAPVEDFVNKRGLQRNTEDRRCLCNGLLSCVGLGQVGKQNGELLEEPAIVTLGNHLDGIRRLSRHGQTPYWVRDVVNDILGIG
;
A
#
# COMPACT_ATOMS: atom_id res chain seq x y z
N MET A 1 20.79 -14.22 26.31
CA MET A 1 20.07 -14.12 25.02
C MET A 1 18.89 -13.17 25.24
N LEU A 2 18.92 -11.99 24.65
CA LEU A 2 17.78 -11.07 24.66
C LEU A 2 16.60 -11.74 23.91
N LYS A 3 15.41 -11.68 24.53
CA LYS A 3 14.17 -12.21 23.93
C LYS A 3 13.86 -11.41 22.64
N VAL A 4 14.12 -12.00 21.48
CA VAL A 4 14.00 -11.32 20.18
C VAL A 4 12.53 -11.23 19.73
N GLN A 5 11.72 -12.24 20.07
CA GLN A 5 10.31 -12.28 19.71
C GLN A 5 9.42 -11.75 20.84
N LEU A 6 8.52 -10.82 20.51
CA LEU A 6 7.46 -10.38 21.41
C LEU A 6 6.39 -11.48 21.53
N THR A 7 5.88 -11.69 22.72
CA THR A 7 4.68 -12.51 22.91
C THR A 7 3.45 -11.76 22.38
N MET A 8 2.39 -12.51 22.11
CA MET A 8 1.09 -11.91 21.74
C MET A 8 0.65 -10.84 22.77
N THR A 9 0.83 -11.14 24.08
CA THR A 9 0.51 -10.20 25.16
C THR A 9 1.31 -8.91 25.06
N GLU A 10 2.61 -8.97 24.76
CA GLU A 10 3.46 -7.78 24.60
C GLU A 10 3.06 -6.97 23.36
N ILE A 11 2.69 -7.62 22.26
CA ILE A 11 2.16 -6.95 21.06
C ILE A 11 0.84 -6.24 21.38
N MET A 12 -0.07 -6.91 22.09
CA MET A 12 -1.35 -6.31 22.51
C MET A 12 -1.16 -5.11 23.43
N GLN A 13 -0.29 -5.21 24.43
CA GLN A 13 0.05 -4.10 25.33
C GLN A 13 0.68 -2.92 24.61
N PHE A 14 1.50 -3.19 23.60
CA PHE A 14 2.09 -2.18 22.73
C PHE A 14 0.99 -1.47 21.93
N LEU A 15 0.13 -2.23 21.23
CA LEU A 15 -0.92 -1.69 20.38
C LEU A 15 -1.94 -0.86 21.18
N GLN A 16 -2.34 -1.29 22.38
CA GLN A 16 -3.29 -0.57 23.23
C GLN A 16 -2.85 0.85 23.65
N LYS A 17 -1.54 1.13 23.63
CA LYS A 17 -0.99 2.46 23.93
C LYS A 17 -1.14 3.43 22.75
N VAL A 18 -1.18 2.94 21.52
CA VAL A 18 -1.21 3.77 20.31
C VAL A 18 -2.60 4.38 20.12
N LYS A 19 -2.74 5.69 20.33
CA LYS A 19 -4.02 6.43 20.22
C LYS A 19 -4.18 7.10 18.85
N LEU A 20 -3.08 7.46 18.21
CA LEU A 20 -3.08 8.13 16.92
C LEU A 20 -2.10 7.44 15.96
N ILE A 21 -2.62 6.90 14.87
CA ILE A 21 -1.83 6.41 13.74
C ILE A 21 -1.93 7.46 12.61
N GLN A 22 -0.82 7.98 12.16
CA GLN A 22 -0.78 8.70 10.90
C GLN A 22 -0.91 7.68 9.78
N GLY A 23 -1.99 7.76 8.99
CA GLY A 23 -2.29 6.80 7.94
C GLY A 23 -1.26 6.79 6.82
N GLY A 24 -0.94 5.61 6.31
CA GLY A 24 -0.07 5.45 5.16
C GLY A 24 -0.72 6.00 3.90
N MET A 25 -0.11 6.98 3.26
CA MET A 25 -0.62 7.64 2.07
C MET A 25 0.34 7.40 0.89
N GLY A 26 -0.13 6.64 -0.09
CA GLY A 26 0.63 6.32 -1.32
C GLY A 26 0.50 7.43 -2.38
N ALA A 27 1.42 7.49 -3.37
CA ALA A 27 2.74 6.89 -3.26
C ALA A 27 3.70 7.93 -2.69
N TYR A 28 4.37 7.63 -1.58
CA TYR A 28 5.37 8.51 -0.97
C TYR A 28 4.84 9.86 -0.42
N VAL A 29 3.51 10.05 -0.30
CA VAL A 29 2.93 11.20 0.41
C VAL A 29 3.30 11.13 1.89
N SER A 30 3.10 9.96 2.52
CA SER A 30 3.68 9.67 3.84
C SER A 30 5.06 9.04 3.65
N ASN A 31 6.07 9.88 3.63
CA ASN A 31 7.47 9.49 3.54
C ASN A 31 8.10 9.38 4.94
N TRP A 32 9.35 8.94 4.99
CA TRP A 32 10.10 8.77 6.23
C TRP A 32 10.16 10.04 7.10
N ARG A 33 10.20 11.25 6.50
CA ARG A 33 10.25 12.52 7.27
C ARG A 33 8.98 12.72 8.06
N MET A 34 7.83 12.61 7.41
CA MET A 34 6.53 12.72 8.07
C MET A 34 6.37 11.66 9.15
N ALA A 35 6.63 10.40 8.83
CA ALA A 35 6.48 9.30 9.77
C ALA A 35 7.39 9.47 11.00
N LYS A 36 8.65 9.86 10.79
CA LYS A 36 9.60 10.19 11.86
C LYS A 36 9.08 11.29 12.77
N THR A 37 8.62 12.41 12.19
CA THR A 37 8.11 13.54 12.96
C THR A 37 6.91 13.13 13.80
N VAL A 38 5.94 12.39 13.23
CA VAL A 38 4.77 11.90 13.98
C VAL A 38 5.19 10.99 15.14
N ALA A 39 6.11 10.06 14.90
CA ALA A 39 6.57 9.11 15.90
C ALA A 39 7.31 9.80 17.08
N MET A 40 7.95 10.92 16.80
CA MET A 40 8.71 11.70 17.80
C MET A 40 7.83 12.63 18.64
N GLU A 41 6.65 13.06 18.14
CA GLU A 41 5.80 14.02 18.87
C GLU A 41 5.28 13.45 20.20
N ARG A 42 4.83 12.19 20.21
CA ARG A 42 4.35 11.49 21.43
C ARG A 42 4.75 10.02 21.38
N PRO A 43 6.02 9.69 21.69
CA PRO A 43 6.51 8.31 21.64
C PRO A 43 5.63 7.35 22.45
N GLY A 44 5.27 6.24 21.86
CA GLY A 44 4.38 5.24 22.45
C GLY A 44 2.87 5.51 22.25
N ILE A 45 2.45 6.78 22.04
CA ILE A 45 1.05 7.18 21.84
C ILE A 45 0.76 7.39 20.36
N THR A 46 1.71 7.95 19.62
CA THR A 46 1.61 8.13 18.16
C THR A 46 2.38 7.05 17.42
N ALA A 47 1.91 6.72 16.23
CA ALA A 47 2.64 5.92 15.25
C ALA A 47 2.71 6.66 13.91
N GLY A 48 3.93 6.91 13.44
CA GLY A 48 4.18 7.40 12.10
C GLY A 48 4.19 6.26 11.11
N THR A 49 3.53 6.39 9.97
CA THR A 49 3.42 5.32 8.98
C THR A 49 4.02 5.74 7.65
N VAL A 50 5.02 5.00 7.18
CA VAL A 50 5.57 5.19 5.83
C VAL A 50 4.72 4.48 4.79
N SER A 51 4.67 5.02 3.57
CA SER A 51 4.04 4.36 2.42
C SER A 51 4.95 3.28 1.86
N GLY A 52 4.53 2.03 1.92
CA GLY A 52 5.25 0.88 1.34
C GLY A 52 5.03 0.70 -0.16
N THR A 53 4.15 1.51 -0.76
CA THR A 53 3.74 1.34 -2.16
C THR A 53 4.79 1.86 -3.14
N GLY A 54 5.38 0.96 -3.94
CA GLY A 54 6.29 1.32 -5.04
C GLY A 54 7.62 1.91 -4.59
N LEU A 55 8.12 1.53 -3.41
CA LEU A 55 9.38 2.04 -2.86
C LEU A 55 10.58 1.78 -3.77
N ASP A 56 10.61 0.67 -4.50
CA ASP A 56 11.60 0.39 -5.54
C ASP A 56 11.65 1.50 -6.60
N VAL A 57 10.50 1.93 -7.08
CA VAL A 57 10.39 3.02 -8.06
C VAL A 57 10.78 4.36 -7.43
N VAL A 58 10.29 4.64 -6.22
CA VAL A 58 10.57 5.88 -5.49
C VAL A 58 12.08 6.04 -5.29
N TYR A 59 12.76 5.03 -4.79
CA TYR A 59 14.18 5.09 -4.46
C TYR A 59 15.06 5.19 -5.71
N VAL A 60 14.73 4.43 -6.75
CA VAL A 60 15.40 4.56 -8.06
C VAL A 60 15.24 5.97 -8.65
N ARG A 61 14.05 6.58 -8.53
CA ARG A 61 13.82 7.93 -9.04
C ARG A 61 14.48 9.01 -8.19
N LEU A 62 14.50 8.87 -6.87
CA LEU A 62 15.24 9.78 -5.98
C LEU A 62 16.75 9.77 -6.26
N LEU A 63 17.34 8.60 -6.48
CA LEU A 63 18.75 8.48 -6.90
C LEU A 63 19.00 9.20 -8.23
N GLN A 64 18.10 9.05 -9.20
CA GLN A 64 18.23 9.73 -10.50
C GLN A 64 17.98 11.25 -10.42
N LEU A 65 17.30 11.74 -9.38
CA LEU A 65 17.20 13.18 -9.07
C LEU A 65 18.43 13.72 -8.32
N GLY A 66 19.48 12.90 -8.16
CA GLY A 66 20.70 13.28 -7.48
C GLY A 66 20.64 13.06 -5.96
N ASP A 67 19.67 12.30 -5.48
CA ASP A 67 19.49 11.99 -4.05
C ASP A 67 19.49 13.25 -3.18
N PRO A 68 18.46 14.12 -3.25
CA PRO A 68 18.43 15.38 -2.50
C PRO A 68 18.66 15.15 -1.00
N GLY A 69 19.71 15.78 -0.47
CA GLY A 69 20.13 15.62 0.92
C GLY A 69 20.96 14.34 1.22
N GLY A 70 21.23 13.48 0.23
CA GLY A 70 22.06 12.27 0.38
C GLY A 70 21.43 11.18 1.22
N HIS A 71 20.12 11.24 1.47
CA HIS A 71 19.42 10.36 2.41
C HIS A 71 19.31 8.92 1.91
N VAL A 72 19.01 8.73 0.61
CA VAL A 72 18.85 7.39 0.02
C VAL A 72 20.17 6.63 0.06
N ARG A 73 21.26 7.24 -0.43
CA ARG A 73 22.59 6.60 -0.43
C ARG A 73 23.09 6.31 0.99
N ARG A 74 22.80 7.21 1.94
CA ARG A 74 23.15 7.00 3.35
C ARG A 74 22.41 5.80 3.95
N ALA A 75 21.11 5.65 3.66
CA ALA A 75 20.34 4.50 4.15
C ALA A 75 20.77 3.19 3.47
N LEU A 76 21.06 3.22 2.16
CA LEU A 76 21.59 2.06 1.45
C LEU A 76 22.99 1.65 1.96
N ALA A 77 23.85 2.62 2.30
CA ALA A 77 25.14 2.35 2.90
C ALA A 77 25.00 1.77 4.32
N ALA A 78 24.00 2.23 5.10
CA ALA A 78 23.69 1.67 6.42
C ALA A 78 23.20 0.21 6.29
N PHE A 79 22.39 -0.09 5.27
CA PHE A 79 21.96 -1.46 4.94
C PHE A 79 23.17 -2.37 4.70
N ASP A 80 24.06 -1.95 3.80
CA ASP A 80 25.28 -2.72 3.51
C ASP A 80 26.17 -2.92 4.75
N ALA A 81 26.37 -1.86 5.52
CA ALA A 81 27.19 -1.92 6.74
C ALA A 81 26.60 -2.83 7.82
N GLN A 82 25.26 -2.78 8.01
CA GLN A 82 24.58 -3.60 9.02
C GLN A 82 24.69 -5.10 8.74
N PHE A 83 24.62 -5.50 7.46
CA PHE A 83 24.58 -6.90 7.08
C PHE A 83 25.88 -7.43 6.43
N GLY A 84 26.90 -6.60 6.26
CA GLY A 84 28.16 -7.00 5.62
C GLY A 84 28.00 -7.39 4.15
N ILE A 85 27.17 -6.64 3.41
CA ILE A 85 26.80 -6.91 1.99
C ILE A 85 27.15 -5.69 1.12
N ALA A 86 26.81 -5.75 -0.18
CA ALA A 86 27.06 -4.67 -1.13
C ALA A 86 25.84 -4.36 -2.04
N ILE A 87 24.64 -4.74 -1.60
CA ILE A 87 23.40 -4.52 -2.36
C ILE A 87 23.11 -3.02 -2.51
N GLY A 88 23.19 -2.25 -1.43
CA GLY A 88 22.96 -0.81 -1.45
C GLY A 88 23.95 -0.07 -2.34
N ARG A 89 25.22 -0.50 -2.35
CA ARG A 89 26.24 0.02 -3.25
C ARG A 89 25.89 -0.29 -4.71
N LYS A 90 25.55 -1.53 -5.05
CA LYS A 90 25.14 -1.93 -6.41
C LYS A 90 23.97 -1.05 -6.91
N ILE A 91 22.95 -0.84 -6.07
CA ILE A 91 21.79 0.01 -6.38
C ILE A 91 22.23 1.46 -6.61
N SER A 92 23.08 2.01 -5.73
CA SER A 92 23.59 3.38 -5.85
C SER A 92 24.41 3.55 -7.13
N ASP A 93 25.36 2.66 -7.40
CA ASP A 93 26.22 2.73 -8.61
C ASP A 93 25.40 2.65 -9.90
N ARG A 94 24.29 1.90 -9.91
CA ARG A 94 23.43 1.71 -11.08
C ARG A 94 22.51 2.89 -11.36
N TYR A 95 21.96 3.54 -10.33
CA TYR A 95 20.85 4.50 -10.48
C TYR A 95 21.19 5.93 -10.08
N PHE A 96 22.24 6.17 -9.31
CA PHE A 96 22.58 7.51 -8.89
C PHE A 96 23.13 8.34 -10.05
N ILE A 97 22.60 9.56 -10.20
CA ILE A 97 23.07 10.55 -11.18
C ILE A 97 23.54 11.78 -10.40
N ALA A 98 24.84 12.03 -10.40
CA ALA A 98 25.40 13.22 -9.77
C ALA A 98 24.82 14.50 -10.41
N GLY A 99 24.31 15.41 -9.57
CA GLY A 99 23.62 16.62 -10.04
C GLY A 99 22.19 16.40 -10.56
N GLY A 100 21.73 15.14 -10.57
CA GLY A 100 20.39 14.79 -11.04
C GLY A 100 20.26 14.66 -12.56
N LYS A 101 19.21 13.93 -13.01
CA LYS A 101 18.88 13.84 -14.43
C LYS A 101 18.40 15.18 -14.98
N SER A 102 18.54 15.40 -16.30
CA SER A 102 17.89 16.55 -16.98
C SER A 102 16.37 16.53 -16.73
N PRO A 103 15.73 17.69 -16.53
CA PRO A 103 14.28 17.77 -16.35
C PRO A 103 13.46 17.08 -17.44
N THR A 104 13.93 17.10 -18.69
CA THR A 104 13.28 16.47 -19.84
C THR A 104 13.68 15.01 -20.06
N ALA A 105 14.67 14.50 -19.34
CA ALA A 105 15.05 13.09 -19.44
C ALA A 105 14.03 12.21 -18.71
N ARG A 106 13.73 11.05 -19.29
CA ARG A 106 12.87 10.05 -18.65
C ARG A 106 13.62 9.36 -17.51
N PHE A 107 12.87 8.99 -16.47
CA PHE A 107 13.38 8.05 -15.46
C PHE A 107 13.60 6.67 -16.07
N LYS A 108 14.67 6.02 -15.65
CA LYS A 108 14.95 4.61 -15.95
C LYS A 108 14.44 3.80 -14.74
N ASN A 109 13.41 2.99 -14.94
CA ASN A 109 12.93 2.08 -13.90
C ASN A 109 13.71 0.77 -13.95
N ALA A 110 13.74 0.05 -12.81
CA ALA A 110 14.23 -1.32 -12.79
C ALA A 110 13.27 -2.22 -13.60
N PRO A 111 13.76 -3.05 -14.51
CA PRO A 111 12.92 -3.94 -15.29
C PRO A 111 12.35 -5.03 -14.38
N LYS A 112 11.02 -5.15 -14.34
CA LYS A 112 10.32 -6.20 -13.60
C LYS A 112 9.96 -7.33 -14.56
N GLN A 113 10.83 -8.31 -14.72
CA GLN A 113 10.50 -9.52 -15.44
C GLN A 113 9.95 -10.55 -14.46
N VAL A 114 8.82 -11.14 -14.81
CA VAL A 114 8.24 -12.27 -14.11
C VAL A 114 8.47 -13.49 -14.99
N VAL A 115 9.20 -14.46 -14.48
CA VAL A 115 9.51 -15.70 -15.18
C VAL A 115 8.67 -16.83 -14.57
N ALA A 116 7.97 -17.60 -15.39
CA ALA A 116 7.32 -18.84 -14.97
C ALA A 116 8.37 -19.95 -14.86
N GLY A 117 8.43 -20.61 -13.69
CA GLY A 117 9.20 -21.83 -13.48
C GLY A 117 10.60 -21.61 -12.90
N GLY A 118 10.76 -21.93 -11.65
CA GLY A 118 12.02 -22.37 -11.04
C GLY A 118 11.88 -23.82 -10.65
N ASP A 119 12.98 -24.54 -10.54
CA ASP A 119 13.02 -25.97 -10.24
C ASP A 119 12.24 -26.32 -8.96
N ARG A 120 11.04 -26.91 -9.18
CA ARG A 120 10.02 -27.16 -8.19
C ARG A 120 10.45 -28.14 -7.10
N LYS A 121 11.30 -29.10 -7.43
CA LYS A 121 11.65 -30.21 -6.55
C LYS A 121 12.49 -29.81 -5.33
N SER A 122 13.30 -28.75 -5.44
CA SER A 122 14.17 -28.33 -4.33
C SER A 122 13.45 -27.50 -3.25
N LEU A 123 12.43 -26.72 -3.62
CA LEU A 123 11.68 -25.85 -2.69
C LEU A 123 10.55 -26.61 -1.96
N GLU A 124 9.87 -27.54 -2.65
CA GLU A 124 8.78 -28.33 -2.05
C GLU A 124 9.28 -29.34 -1.01
N GLN A 125 10.46 -29.92 -1.18
CA GLN A 125 11.04 -30.85 -0.19
C GLN A 125 11.40 -30.18 1.13
N GLU A 126 11.76 -28.89 1.13
CA GLU A 126 12.04 -28.14 2.35
C GLU A 126 10.79 -27.59 3.05
N VAL A 127 9.73 -27.26 2.30
CA VAL A 127 8.46 -26.75 2.84
C VAL A 127 7.56 -27.90 3.34
N ALA A 128 7.54 -29.03 2.64
CA ALA A 128 6.73 -30.21 2.99
C ALA A 128 7.28 -31.04 4.17
N GLY A 129 8.53 -30.83 4.57
CA GLY A 129 9.19 -31.61 5.63
C GLY A 129 8.72 -31.34 7.07
N ARG A 130 7.77 -30.42 7.31
CA ARG A 130 7.20 -30.16 8.64
C ARG A 130 5.68 -29.98 8.58
N GLY A 131 4.99 -31.10 8.57
CA GLY A 131 3.67 -31.36 9.11
C GLY A 131 2.59 -30.27 9.00
N GLU A 132 1.91 -30.19 7.87
CA GLU A 132 0.51 -29.77 7.82
C GLU A 132 -0.32 -31.01 7.43
N THR A 133 -1.31 -31.35 8.26
CA THR A 133 -2.23 -32.45 8.01
C THR A 133 -3.22 -32.06 6.91
N GLU A 134 -3.53 -33.01 6.02
CA GLU A 134 -4.48 -32.85 4.88
C GLU A 134 -5.89 -32.37 5.26
N ASP A 135 -6.26 -32.43 6.52
CA ASP A 135 -7.61 -32.08 7.01
C ASP A 135 -7.89 -30.56 7.02
N GLY A 136 -6.88 -29.71 7.18
CA GLY A 136 -7.07 -28.25 7.23
C GLY A 136 -7.47 -27.61 5.89
N ARG A 137 -7.17 -28.25 4.75
CA ARG A 137 -7.48 -27.72 3.41
C ARG A 137 -8.93 -27.92 2.98
N ARG A 138 -9.57 -29.01 3.41
CA ARG A 138 -10.96 -29.35 3.02
C ARG A 138 -12.04 -28.53 3.73
N GLU A 139 -11.76 -28.01 4.91
CA GLU A 139 -12.74 -27.17 5.65
C GLU A 139 -12.81 -25.71 5.17
N MET A 140 -11.79 -25.21 4.47
CA MET A 140 -11.75 -23.81 4.00
C MET A 140 -12.65 -23.53 2.79
N GLU A 141 -12.97 -24.54 1.98
CA GLU A 141 -13.81 -24.38 0.78
C GLU A 141 -15.30 -24.18 1.07
N ASN A 142 -15.76 -24.47 2.29
CA ASN A 142 -17.22 -24.54 2.60
C ASN A 142 -17.74 -23.43 3.53
N ARG A 143 -16.94 -22.46 3.99
CA ARG A 143 -17.40 -21.58 5.10
C ARG A 143 -17.38 -20.07 4.90
N VAL A 144 -16.98 -19.52 3.77
CA VAL A 144 -17.02 -18.05 3.60
C VAL A 144 -17.78 -17.65 2.35
N GLY A 145 -19.08 -17.45 2.52
CA GLY A 145 -19.91 -16.70 1.57
C GLY A 145 -19.51 -15.22 1.58
N LEU A 146 -18.36 -14.88 1.01
CA LEU A 146 -18.06 -13.50 0.64
C LEU A 146 -18.84 -13.16 -0.64
N PRO A 147 -19.47 -12.00 -0.72
CA PRO A 147 -20.15 -11.62 -1.95
C PRO A 147 -19.13 -11.56 -3.10
N SER A 148 -19.24 -12.52 -4.00
CA SER A 148 -18.43 -12.65 -5.21
C SER A 148 -18.82 -11.59 -6.24
N SER A 149 -18.64 -10.32 -5.92
CA SER A 149 -19.08 -9.26 -6.82
C SER A 149 -18.08 -8.86 -7.90
N VAL A 150 -16.92 -9.52 -8.02
CA VAL A 150 -15.96 -9.20 -9.11
C VAL A 150 -15.38 -10.41 -9.84
N TYR A 151 -15.28 -11.61 -9.25
CA TYR A 151 -14.72 -12.78 -9.95
C TYR A 151 -15.36 -14.08 -9.45
N GLY A 152 -16.21 -14.70 -10.28
CA GLY A 152 -16.74 -16.03 -10.02
C GLY A 152 -15.63 -17.08 -9.97
N LEU A 153 -15.60 -17.88 -8.91
CA LEU A 153 -14.75 -19.06 -8.78
C LEU A 153 -15.50 -20.28 -9.32
N PRO A 154 -14.92 -21.10 -10.19
CA PRO A 154 -15.49 -22.40 -10.54
C PRO A 154 -15.18 -23.46 -9.47
N LEU A 155 -16.11 -24.37 -9.31
CA LEU A 155 -16.08 -25.51 -8.40
C LEU A 155 -15.03 -26.57 -8.80
N ALA A 156 -14.60 -27.34 -7.80
CA ALA A 156 -13.51 -28.32 -7.81
C ALA A 156 -13.49 -29.33 -9.00
N GLY A 157 -12.34 -29.49 -9.59
CA GLY A 157 -11.89 -30.60 -10.41
C GLY A 157 -10.38 -30.77 -10.22
N GLU A 158 -9.86 -31.96 -10.48
CA GLU A 158 -8.50 -32.46 -10.21
C GLU A 158 -7.39 -31.41 -10.02
N GLN A 159 -6.59 -31.56 -8.95
CA GLN A 159 -5.54 -30.63 -8.53
C GLN A 159 -4.51 -30.40 -9.65
N ALA A 160 -4.59 -29.27 -10.30
CA ALA A 160 -3.50 -28.80 -11.13
C ALA A 160 -2.32 -28.39 -10.24
N ASP A 161 -1.11 -28.68 -10.70
CA ASP A 161 0.12 -28.36 -9.99
C ASP A 161 0.29 -26.85 -9.77
N PRO A 162 0.63 -26.38 -8.55
CA PRO A 162 0.89 -24.97 -8.28
C PRO A 162 2.05 -24.42 -9.13
N VAL A 163 1.88 -23.19 -9.67
CA VAL A 163 2.86 -22.55 -10.54
C VAL A 163 3.61 -21.44 -9.80
N ALA A 164 4.90 -21.62 -9.60
CA ALA A 164 5.77 -20.59 -9.03
C ALA A 164 6.08 -19.51 -10.08
N LEU A 165 5.96 -18.24 -9.67
CA LEU A 165 6.44 -17.10 -10.43
C LEU A 165 7.62 -16.47 -9.69
N ALA A 166 8.74 -16.24 -10.37
CA ALA A 166 9.93 -15.64 -9.78
C ALA A 166 10.15 -14.21 -10.29
N LEU A 167 10.71 -13.36 -9.45
CA LEU A 167 11.32 -12.08 -9.84
C LEU A 167 12.84 -12.26 -9.95
N ASP A 168 13.45 -11.46 -10.80
CA ASP A 168 14.92 -11.39 -10.88
C ASP A 168 15.52 -11.00 -9.53
N GLU A 169 16.67 -11.58 -9.19
CA GLU A 169 17.36 -11.36 -7.91
C GLU A 169 17.65 -9.87 -7.67
N GLU A 170 18.08 -9.12 -8.68
CA GLU A 170 18.31 -7.68 -8.57
C GLU A 170 17.05 -6.90 -8.16
N ILE A 171 15.86 -7.33 -8.62
CA ILE A 171 14.59 -6.72 -8.23
C ILE A 171 14.24 -7.08 -6.80
N VAL A 172 14.46 -8.32 -6.39
CA VAL A 172 14.27 -8.78 -5.01
C VAL A 172 15.18 -7.98 -4.06
N GLU A 173 16.48 -7.87 -4.39
CA GLU A 173 17.44 -7.06 -3.64
C GLU A 173 16.99 -5.58 -3.52
N LEU A 174 16.53 -4.99 -4.63
CA LEU A 174 16.05 -3.60 -4.65
C LEU A 174 14.79 -3.40 -3.79
N LEU A 175 13.82 -4.32 -3.85
CA LEU A 175 12.59 -4.26 -3.05
C LEU A 175 12.89 -4.32 -1.55
N ILE A 176 13.78 -5.22 -1.14
CA ILE A 176 14.23 -5.36 0.24
C ILE A 176 14.97 -4.11 0.70
N ALA A 177 15.97 -3.66 -0.07
CA ALA A 177 16.80 -2.51 0.29
C ALA A 177 16.00 -1.19 0.33
N ALA A 178 15.06 -0.97 -0.58
CA ALA A 178 14.24 0.23 -0.60
C ALA A 178 13.28 0.28 0.61
N ALA A 179 12.64 -0.83 0.96
CA ALA A 179 11.77 -0.91 2.14
C ALA A 179 12.57 -0.78 3.45
N PHE A 180 13.75 -1.42 3.52
CA PHE A 180 14.68 -1.21 4.63
C PHE A 180 15.02 0.27 4.78
N ALA A 181 15.45 0.91 3.71
CA ALA A 181 15.94 2.28 3.74
C ALA A 181 14.86 3.28 4.18
N GLU A 182 13.61 3.12 3.73
CA GLU A 182 12.50 3.99 4.12
C GLU A 182 12.20 3.88 5.62
N VAL A 183 12.12 2.64 6.14
CA VAL A 183 11.87 2.39 7.57
C VAL A 183 13.06 2.82 8.41
N TRP A 184 14.30 2.54 7.97
CA TRP A 184 15.51 2.90 8.68
C TRP A 184 15.63 4.43 8.85
N LEU A 185 15.40 5.20 7.80
CA LEU A 185 15.37 6.67 7.85
C LEU A 185 14.29 7.17 8.80
N ALA A 186 13.11 6.54 8.78
CA ALA A 186 12.03 6.90 9.68
C ALA A 186 12.37 6.61 11.15
N LYS A 187 13.08 5.52 11.44
CA LYS A 187 13.45 5.09 12.83
C LYS A 187 14.72 5.73 13.38
N GLU A 188 15.49 6.40 12.54
CA GLU A 188 16.80 6.91 12.95
C GLU A 188 16.73 7.93 14.08
N GLY A 189 17.43 7.68 15.19
CA GLY A 189 17.65 8.63 16.28
C GLY A 189 16.49 8.78 17.28
N HIS A 190 15.50 7.90 17.26
CA HIS A 190 14.41 7.91 18.26
C HIS A 190 13.82 6.51 18.50
N ALA A 191 13.01 6.38 19.57
CA ALA A 191 12.32 5.15 19.95
C ALA A 191 10.80 5.19 19.71
N GLY A 192 10.30 6.15 18.94
CA GLY A 192 8.89 6.25 18.59
C GLY A 192 8.45 5.17 17.60
N ASN A 193 7.16 4.92 17.49
CA ASN A 193 6.60 3.83 16.71
C ASN A 193 6.58 4.17 15.20
N ILE A 194 7.16 3.31 14.39
CA ILE A 194 7.13 3.40 12.92
C ILE A 194 6.40 2.20 12.34
N PHE A 195 5.36 2.48 11.60
CA PHE A 195 4.59 1.50 10.82
C PHE A 195 4.88 1.66 9.32
N ILE A 196 4.54 0.63 8.56
CA ILE A 196 4.56 0.67 7.09
C ILE A 196 3.22 0.19 6.55
N ASN A 197 2.67 0.91 5.55
CA ASN A 197 1.39 0.56 4.94
C ASN A 197 1.57 0.06 3.51
N PHE A 198 0.98 -1.09 3.19
CA PHE A 198 0.99 -1.70 1.87
C PHE A 198 -0.41 -1.77 1.25
N LEU A 199 -0.45 -1.71 -0.07
CA LEU A 199 -1.63 -1.98 -0.86
C LEU A 199 -1.60 -3.45 -1.29
N HIS A 200 -2.49 -4.30 -0.76
CA HIS A 200 -2.53 -5.74 -1.04
C HIS A 200 -2.57 -6.06 -2.55
N LYS A 201 -3.30 -5.26 -3.34
CA LYS A 201 -3.41 -5.47 -4.80
C LYS A 201 -2.09 -5.31 -5.58
N ILE A 202 -1.05 -4.81 -4.95
CA ILE A 202 0.31 -4.79 -5.52
C ILE A 202 1.07 -6.00 -4.96
N GLU A 203 0.67 -7.19 -5.39
CA GLU A 203 1.05 -8.47 -4.78
C GLU A 203 2.53 -8.83 -4.98
N LEU A 204 3.09 -8.62 -6.20
CA LEU A 204 4.43 -9.09 -6.55
C LEU A 204 5.55 -8.59 -5.62
N PRO A 205 5.64 -7.30 -5.22
CA PRO A 205 6.70 -6.82 -4.34
C PRO A 205 6.46 -7.09 -2.86
N LEU A 206 5.25 -7.52 -2.48
CA LEU A 206 4.72 -7.39 -1.12
C LEU A 206 5.59 -8.09 -0.07
N ILE A 207 5.84 -9.38 -0.23
CA ILE A 207 6.58 -10.17 0.77
C ILE A 207 8.05 -9.78 0.89
N TYR A 208 8.67 -9.33 -0.20
CA TYR A 208 10.04 -8.83 -0.20
C TYR A 208 10.15 -7.48 0.52
N ALA A 209 9.21 -6.57 0.26
CA ALA A 209 9.17 -5.27 0.93
C ALA A 209 8.82 -5.40 2.42
N ILE A 210 7.93 -6.34 2.80
CA ILE A 210 7.67 -6.70 4.19
C ILE A 210 8.98 -7.13 4.88
N TYR A 211 9.73 -8.03 4.25
CA TYR A 211 11.01 -8.50 4.83
C TYR A 211 12.02 -7.37 4.98
N GLY A 212 12.17 -6.51 3.98
CA GLY A 212 13.04 -5.32 4.06
C GLY A 212 12.66 -4.38 5.21
N ALA A 213 11.37 -4.12 5.40
CA ALA A 213 10.86 -3.33 6.53
C ALA A 213 11.15 -3.99 7.89
N MET A 214 11.02 -5.32 7.98
CA MET A 214 11.35 -6.10 9.18
C MET A 214 12.85 -6.03 9.52
N LEU A 215 13.73 -6.10 8.53
CA LEU A 215 15.18 -5.93 8.70
C LEU A 215 15.55 -4.56 9.30
N ALA A 216 14.77 -3.51 8.99
CA ALA A 216 14.92 -2.18 9.58
C ALA A 216 14.24 -2.04 10.95
N GLY A 217 13.61 -3.10 11.48
CA GLY A 217 12.96 -3.11 12.78
C GLY A 217 11.65 -2.33 12.84
N VAL A 218 10.82 -2.37 11.79
CA VAL A 218 9.48 -1.79 11.77
C VAL A 218 8.63 -2.31 12.94
N ASP A 219 7.82 -1.44 13.55
CA ASP A 219 7.01 -1.81 14.71
C ASP A 219 5.65 -2.38 14.33
N GLY A 220 5.12 -1.97 13.19
CA GLY A 220 3.85 -2.48 12.67
C GLY A 220 3.76 -2.47 11.15
N ILE A 221 3.00 -3.42 10.62
CA ILE A 221 2.66 -3.55 9.20
C ILE A 221 1.16 -3.36 9.06
N ILE A 222 0.75 -2.48 8.17
CA ILE A 222 -0.66 -2.21 7.85
C ILE A 222 -0.89 -2.64 6.41
N VAL A 223 -1.93 -3.44 6.15
CA VAL A 223 -2.28 -3.88 4.79
C VAL A 223 -3.75 -3.61 4.50
N GLY A 224 -4.00 -2.93 3.38
CA GLY A 224 -5.35 -2.61 2.91
C GLY A 224 -5.57 -2.87 1.42
N ALA A 225 -6.76 -2.53 0.94
CA ALA A 225 -7.22 -2.68 -0.45
C ALA A 225 -7.07 -4.12 -0.98
N GLY A 226 -7.60 -5.08 -0.24
CA GLY A 226 -7.64 -6.50 -0.56
C GLY A 226 -7.82 -7.35 0.69
N ASN A 227 -7.78 -8.66 0.54
CA ASN A 227 -7.83 -9.60 1.65
C ASN A 227 -6.40 -9.96 2.09
N PRO A 228 -5.93 -9.52 3.29
CA PRO A 228 -4.58 -9.79 3.77
C PRO A 228 -4.45 -11.16 4.48
N ASP A 229 -5.40 -12.07 4.27
CA ASP A 229 -5.37 -13.41 4.85
C ASP A 229 -4.03 -14.11 4.53
N GLY A 230 -3.49 -14.85 5.50
CA GLY A 230 -2.19 -15.49 5.41
C GLY A 230 -0.96 -14.59 5.62
N LEU A 231 -1.05 -13.27 5.42
CA LEU A 231 0.10 -12.37 5.61
C LEU A 231 0.58 -12.27 7.07
N PRO A 232 -0.25 -12.35 8.12
CA PRO A 232 0.22 -12.44 9.50
C PRO A 232 1.14 -13.63 9.73
N ALA A 233 0.81 -14.79 9.17
CA ALA A 233 1.66 -16.00 9.24
C ALA A 233 2.95 -15.82 8.43
N VAL A 234 2.88 -15.20 7.25
CA VAL A 234 4.08 -14.83 6.47
C VAL A 234 5.02 -13.98 7.31
N CYS A 235 4.52 -12.95 8.01
CA CYS A 235 5.36 -12.13 8.91
C CYS A 235 5.98 -12.95 10.05
N SER A 236 5.23 -13.90 10.63
CA SER A 236 5.73 -14.78 11.70
C SER A 236 6.86 -15.69 11.20
N ARG A 237 6.70 -16.26 10.01
CA ARG A 237 7.74 -17.13 9.38
C ARG A 237 8.96 -16.32 8.97
N LEU A 238 8.77 -15.14 8.35
CA LEU A 238 9.88 -14.25 7.98
C LEU A 238 10.68 -13.78 9.20
N ALA A 239 10.05 -13.61 10.37
CA ALA A 239 10.75 -13.28 11.61
C ALA A 239 11.73 -14.39 12.06
N ASN A 240 11.52 -15.61 11.61
CA ASN A 240 12.41 -16.76 11.81
C ASN A 240 13.29 -17.05 10.58
N HIS A 241 13.28 -16.17 9.57
CA HIS A 241 13.96 -16.38 8.28
C HIS A 241 13.55 -17.68 7.56
N GLU A 242 12.31 -18.11 7.77
CA GLU A 242 11.76 -19.28 7.07
C GLU A 242 11.31 -18.89 5.66
N ALA A 243 11.39 -19.86 4.74
CA ALA A 243 10.84 -19.70 3.41
C ALA A 243 9.32 -19.53 3.46
N VAL A 244 8.80 -18.62 2.64
CA VAL A 244 7.37 -18.29 2.55
C VAL A 244 6.90 -18.31 1.11
N THR A 245 5.58 -18.42 0.94
CA THR A 245 4.92 -18.21 -0.35
C THR A 245 3.84 -17.15 -0.21
N HIS A 246 3.49 -16.49 -1.30
CA HIS A 246 2.37 -15.58 -1.37
C HIS A 246 1.58 -15.83 -2.65
N ASP A 247 0.29 -16.11 -2.51
CA ASP A 247 -0.59 -16.39 -3.63
C ASP A 247 -0.80 -15.16 -4.50
N LEU A 248 -0.85 -15.40 -5.80
CA LEU A 248 -1.01 -14.35 -6.80
C LEU A 248 -2.34 -14.48 -7.53
N SER A 249 -3.01 -13.34 -7.70
CA SER A 249 -4.21 -13.26 -8.52
C SER A 249 -3.84 -13.35 -10.00
N VAL A 250 -4.27 -14.43 -10.67
CA VAL A 250 -4.09 -14.64 -12.12
C VAL A 250 -5.46 -14.92 -12.75
N LEU A 251 -5.84 -14.10 -13.73
CA LEU A 251 -7.10 -14.24 -14.47
C LEU A 251 -7.00 -15.38 -15.48
N TYR A 252 -8.15 -16.03 -15.76
CA TYR A 252 -8.27 -17.09 -16.75
C TYR A 252 -7.47 -18.35 -16.43
N ARG A 253 -7.13 -18.54 -15.16
CA ARG A 253 -6.61 -19.82 -14.65
C ARG A 253 -7.71 -20.88 -14.72
N GLU A 254 -7.33 -22.13 -14.85
CA GLU A 254 -8.24 -23.25 -14.74
C GLU A 254 -8.61 -23.53 -13.28
N ALA A 255 -9.66 -24.30 -13.07
CA ALA A 255 -10.06 -24.69 -11.73
C ALA A 255 -8.92 -25.49 -11.06
N GLY A 256 -8.58 -25.12 -9.83
CA GLY A 256 -7.48 -25.77 -9.08
C GLY A 256 -6.09 -25.22 -9.37
N GLU A 257 -5.87 -24.41 -10.43
CA GLU A 257 -4.57 -23.79 -10.65
C GLU A 257 -4.27 -22.72 -9.60
N VAL A 258 -3.13 -22.81 -8.94
CA VAL A 258 -2.63 -21.85 -7.98
C VAL A 258 -1.34 -21.23 -8.51
N PHE A 259 -1.27 -19.90 -8.48
CA PHE A 259 -0.06 -19.14 -8.82
C PHE A 259 0.45 -18.47 -7.56
N TYR A 260 1.74 -18.57 -7.30
CA TYR A 260 2.35 -17.99 -6.11
C TYR A 260 3.76 -17.47 -6.39
N ILE A 261 4.22 -16.61 -5.50
CA ILE A 261 5.60 -16.15 -5.49
C ILE A 261 6.29 -16.75 -4.25
N PRO A 262 7.39 -17.51 -4.42
CA PRO A 262 8.18 -18.04 -3.32
C PRO A 262 9.23 -17.04 -2.89
N PHE A 263 9.56 -17.02 -1.61
CA PHE A 263 10.67 -16.26 -1.07
C PHE A 263 11.37 -17.01 0.07
N ASP A 264 12.66 -17.22 -0.08
CA ASP A 264 13.54 -17.73 0.97
C ASP A 264 14.58 -16.67 1.34
N PRO A 265 14.48 -16.04 2.51
CA PRO A 265 15.44 -15.04 2.99
C PRO A 265 16.89 -15.54 3.03
N ARG A 266 17.10 -16.85 3.22
CA ARG A 266 18.43 -17.47 3.31
C ARG A 266 19.16 -17.52 1.97
N ARG A 267 18.45 -17.27 0.85
CA ARG A 267 19.04 -17.23 -0.50
C ARG A 267 19.47 -15.84 -0.93
N VAL A 268 19.06 -14.80 -0.19
CA VAL A 268 19.44 -13.41 -0.50
C VAL A 268 20.80 -13.11 0.13
N ALA A 269 21.71 -12.52 -0.65
CA ALA A 269 23.05 -12.12 -0.22
C ALA A 269 23.80 -13.26 0.50
N ASP A 270 23.76 -14.48 -0.08
CA ASP A 270 24.41 -15.68 0.48
C ASP A 270 23.99 -15.97 1.93
N GLY A 271 22.75 -15.66 2.28
CA GLY A 271 22.17 -15.90 3.60
C GLY A 271 22.59 -14.91 4.69
N LYS A 272 23.37 -13.88 4.36
CA LYS A 272 23.87 -12.91 5.36
C LYS A 272 22.74 -12.16 6.06
N LEU A 273 21.65 -11.82 5.35
CA LEU A 273 20.48 -11.18 5.94
C LEU A 273 19.84 -12.06 7.02
N ALA A 274 19.84 -13.38 6.82
CA ALA A 274 19.24 -14.35 7.73
C ALA A 274 20.07 -14.66 8.98
N GLN A 275 21.27 -14.10 9.11
CA GLN A 275 22.12 -14.26 10.31
C GLN A 275 21.72 -13.28 11.43
N HIS A 276 20.87 -12.31 11.15
CA HIS A 276 20.46 -11.27 12.11
C HIS A 276 19.08 -11.59 12.69
N PRO A 277 18.93 -11.53 14.02
CA PRO A 277 17.64 -11.81 14.64
C PRO A 277 16.61 -10.75 14.24
N LEU A 278 15.40 -11.18 13.88
CA LEU A 278 14.28 -10.30 13.55
C LEU A 278 13.20 -10.35 14.62
N ARG A 279 12.60 -9.20 14.89
CA ARG A 279 11.38 -9.10 15.67
C ARG A 279 10.16 -9.16 14.73
N ARG A 280 9.16 -9.99 15.06
CA ARG A 280 7.87 -9.95 14.36
C ARG A 280 7.19 -8.61 14.66
N PRO A 281 6.85 -7.78 13.65
CA PRO A 281 6.08 -6.57 13.85
C PRO A 281 4.61 -6.90 14.16
N ALA A 282 3.87 -5.96 14.75
CA ALA A 282 2.43 -6.05 14.81
C ALA A 282 1.83 -6.00 13.39
N PHE A 283 0.78 -6.77 13.14
CA PHE A 283 0.09 -6.80 11.85
C PHE A 283 -1.34 -6.27 11.98
N LEU A 284 -1.66 -5.22 11.25
CA LEU A 284 -2.98 -4.59 11.24
C LEU A 284 -3.61 -4.74 9.84
N ALA A 285 -4.84 -5.26 9.80
CA ALA A 285 -5.62 -5.35 8.58
C ALA A 285 -6.56 -4.15 8.44
N ILE A 286 -6.59 -3.49 7.27
CA ILE A 286 -7.59 -2.48 6.95
C ILE A 286 -8.81 -3.18 6.37
N VAL A 287 -9.95 -2.99 7.01
CA VAL A 287 -11.26 -3.53 6.62
C VAL A 287 -12.34 -2.47 6.79
N SER A 288 -13.47 -2.62 6.10
CA SER A 288 -14.59 -1.67 6.17
C SER A 288 -15.75 -2.15 7.05
N LEU A 289 -15.91 -3.46 7.25
CA LEU A 289 -17.08 -4.04 7.90
C LEU A 289 -16.71 -5.10 8.93
N ASP A 290 -17.62 -5.31 9.90
CA ASP A 290 -17.46 -6.26 11.00
C ASP A 290 -17.40 -7.73 10.58
N ASN A 291 -18.07 -8.11 9.49
CA ASN A 291 -18.00 -9.47 8.95
C ASN A 291 -16.57 -9.83 8.49
N LEU A 292 -15.83 -8.87 7.90
CA LEU A 292 -14.43 -9.06 7.52
C LEU A 292 -13.52 -9.16 8.75
N VAL A 293 -13.79 -8.35 9.80
CA VAL A 293 -13.09 -8.45 11.08
C VAL A 293 -13.23 -9.85 11.67
N LYS A 294 -14.48 -10.36 11.75
CA LYS A 294 -14.78 -11.70 12.28
C LYS A 294 -14.09 -12.81 11.48
N ALA A 295 -14.16 -12.72 10.16
CA ALA A 295 -13.54 -13.71 9.27
C ALA A 295 -12.02 -13.76 9.45
N LEU A 296 -11.34 -12.60 9.43
CA LEU A 296 -9.88 -12.54 9.57
C LEU A 296 -9.40 -12.88 10.99
N ALA A 297 -10.16 -12.52 12.03
CA ALA A 297 -9.80 -12.86 13.40
C ALA A 297 -9.87 -14.38 13.67
N GLN A 298 -10.64 -15.12 12.89
CA GLN A 298 -10.79 -16.57 12.98
C GLN A 298 -10.02 -17.32 11.89
N SER A 299 -9.19 -16.61 11.11
CA SER A 299 -8.47 -17.22 10.00
C SER A 299 -7.50 -18.30 10.48
N PRO A 300 -7.59 -19.53 9.94
CA PRO A 300 -6.62 -20.59 10.21
C PRO A 300 -5.23 -20.28 9.64
N SER A 301 -5.16 -19.37 8.66
CA SER A 301 -3.91 -18.91 8.06
C SER A 301 -3.16 -17.87 8.91
N GLY A 302 -3.67 -17.54 10.09
CA GLY A 302 -3.10 -16.56 11.03
C GLY A 302 -3.91 -15.29 11.14
N ALA A 303 -4.35 -14.96 12.36
CA ALA A 303 -5.11 -13.76 12.66
C ALA A 303 -4.22 -12.50 12.65
N PRO A 304 -4.74 -11.32 12.24
CA PRO A 304 -4.13 -10.03 12.52
C PRO A 304 -4.04 -9.76 14.03
N ASP A 305 -3.09 -8.89 14.42
CA ASP A 305 -2.99 -8.43 15.82
C ASP A 305 -3.99 -7.30 16.14
N GLY A 306 -4.60 -6.70 15.13
CA GLY A 306 -5.60 -5.66 15.25
C GLY A 306 -6.14 -5.20 13.88
N PHE A 307 -7.04 -4.22 13.90
CA PHE A 307 -7.75 -3.78 12.71
C PHE A 307 -7.77 -2.25 12.57
N ILE A 308 -7.74 -1.79 11.33
CA ILE A 308 -8.15 -0.43 10.98
C ILE A 308 -9.51 -0.53 10.31
N ILE A 309 -10.53 0.07 10.91
CA ILE A 309 -11.89 0.10 10.35
C ILE A 309 -12.00 1.37 9.50
N GLU A 310 -11.93 1.18 8.20
CA GLU A 310 -11.86 2.29 7.24
C GLU A 310 -13.24 2.59 6.66
N HIS A 311 -13.79 3.73 7.02
CA HIS A 311 -15.02 4.25 6.46
C HIS A 311 -14.82 4.75 5.01
N HIS A 312 -15.85 4.68 4.18
CA HIS A 312 -15.82 5.11 2.78
C HIS A 312 -15.45 6.59 2.58
N THR A 313 -15.45 7.41 3.63
CA THR A 313 -15.01 8.82 3.58
C THR A 313 -13.49 9.00 3.59
N ALA A 314 -12.71 7.90 3.76
CA ALA A 314 -11.27 7.94 3.67
C ALA A 314 -10.77 8.35 2.28
N GLY A 315 -9.55 8.89 2.19
CA GLY A 315 -8.93 9.37 0.95
C GLY A 315 -8.34 8.27 0.08
N GLY A 316 -8.16 8.54 -1.20
CA GLY A 316 -7.60 7.61 -2.17
C GLY A 316 -8.49 6.40 -2.44
N HIS A 317 -7.93 5.18 -2.41
CA HIS A 317 -8.72 3.97 -2.44
C HIS A 317 -9.62 3.91 -1.20
N ASN A 318 -10.87 3.61 -1.39
CA ASN A 318 -11.84 3.44 -0.29
C ASN A 318 -12.80 2.29 -0.58
N ALA A 319 -13.52 1.84 0.46
CA ALA A 319 -14.52 0.78 0.29
C ALA A 319 -15.62 1.24 -0.66
N GLY A 320 -16.01 0.37 -1.59
CA GLY A 320 -17.20 0.57 -2.40
C GLY A 320 -18.46 0.23 -1.61
N PRO A 321 -19.65 0.76 -2.03
CA PRO A 321 -20.91 0.38 -1.41
C PRO A 321 -21.17 -1.12 -1.58
N GLN A 322 -21.88 -1.70 -0.62
CA GLN A 322 -22.31 -3.09 -0.68
C GLN A 322 -23.35 -3.29 -1.81
N GLY A 323 -23.22 -4.42 -2.52
CA GLY A 323 -24.09 -4.71 -3.66
C GLY A 323 -23.75 -3.92 -4.93
N PRO A 324 -24.71 -3.72 -5.84
CA PRO A 324 -24.50 -3.01 -7.11
C PRO A 324 -24.15 -1.54 -6.89
N LEU A 325 -23.11 -1.06 -7.56
CA LEU A 325 -22.71 0.33 -7.51
C LEU A 325 -23.84 1.23 -8.05
N LYS A 326 -24.43 2.02 -7.19
CA LYS A 326 -25.36 3.10 -7.53
C LYS A 326 -24.63 4.43 -7.45
N LYS A 327 -24.97 5.36 -8.35
CA LYS A 327 -24.38 6.71 -8.39
C LYS A 327 -25.46 7.77 -8.28
N ASP A 328 -25.14 8.87 -7.62
CA ASP A 328 -25.98 10.07 -7.58
C ASP A 328 -25.94 10.85 -8.91
N GLY A 329 -26.69 11.96 -9.01
CA GLY A 329 -26.71 12.83 -10.18
C GLY A 329 -25.37 13.52 -10.50
N LYS A 330 -24.38 13.44 -9.59
CA LYS A 330 -23.00 13.95 -9.76
C LYS A 330 -21.99 12.83 -10.03
N GLY A 331 -22.46 11.58 -10.17
CA GLY A 331 -21.60 10.42 -10.40
C GLY A 331 -20.88 9.89 -9.16
N GLN A 332 -21.25 10.36 -7.94
CA GLN A 332 -20.68 9.87 -6.68
C GLN A 332 -21.35 8.53 -6.29
N PRO A 333 -20.62 7.57 -5.71
CA PRO A 333 -21.22 6.38 -5.12
C PRO A 333 -22.23 6.75 -4.03
N ILE A 334 -23.35 6.04 -4.00
CA ILE A 334 -24.36 6.16 -2.95
C ILE A 334 -24.10 5.04 -1.94
N TYR A 335 -23.95 5.41 -0.67
CA TYR A 335 -23.77 4.50 0.46
C TYR A 335 -25.04 4.45 1.31
N GLY A 336 -25.29 3.32 1.95
CA GLY A 336 -26.44 3.05 2.80
C GLY A 336 -26.04 2.57 4.19
N ALA A 337 -27.03 2.20 4.98
CA ALA A 337 -26.81 1.66 6.33
C ALA A 337 -26.02 0.33 6.32
N GLU A 338 -26.10 -0.42 5.24
CA GLU A 338 -25.34 -1.66 5.02
C GLU A 338 -23.83 -1.46 4.84
N ASP A 339 -23.40 -0.21 4.61
CA ASP A 339 -22.01 0.18 4.46
C ASP A 339 -21.39 0.65 5.79
N GLU A 340 -22.19 0.75 6.84
CA GLU A 340 -21.73 1.15 8.17
C GLU A 340 -21.32 -0.09 8.99
N PRO A 341 -20.12 -0.09 9.63
CA PRO A 341 -19.69 -1.21 10.45
C PRO A 341 -20.43 -1.29 11.78
N ASP A 342 -20.78 -2.50 12.21
CA ASP A 342 -21.25 -2.75 13.58
C ASP A 342 -20.06 -2.74 14.57
N LEU A 343 -19.84 -1.58 15.20
CA LEU A 343 -18.73 -1.41 16.15
C LEU A 343 -18.90 -2.27 17.41
N GLN A 344 -20.14 -2.60 17.84
CA GLN A 344 -20.36 -3.49 18.99
C GLN A 344 -19.91 -4.90 18.67
N ALA A 345 -20.24 -5.39 17.48
CA ALA A 345 -19.77 -6.69 17.00
C ALA A 345 -18.24 -6.74 16.84
N ILE A 346 -17.61 -5.64 16.44
CA ILE A 346 -16.14 -5.53 16.36
C ILE A 346 -15.52 -5.58 17.77
N CYS A 347 -16.07 -4.86 18.75
CA CYS A 347 -15.61 -4.91 20.15
C CYS A 347 -15.63 -6.34 20.72
N GLN A 348 -16.64 -7.15 20.38
CA GLN A 348 -16.76 -8.54 20.85
C GLN A 348 -15.63 -9.46 20.35
N VAL A 349 -14.94 -9.10 19.27
CA VAL A 349 -13.78 -9.86 18.79
C VAL A 349 -12.60 -9.76 19.77
N GLY A 350 -12.50 -8.68 20.55
CA GLY A 350 -11.51 -8.51 21.62
C GLY A 350 -10.11 -8.11 21.12
N LEU A 351 -9.93 -7.80 19.84
CA LEU A 351 -8.69 -7.29 19.30
C LEU A 351 -8.70 -5.76 19.21
N PRO A 352 -7.55 -5.08 19.36
CA PRO A 352 -7.48 -3.63 19.23
C PRO A 352 -7.87 -3.19 17.81
N PHE A 353 -8.60 -2.08 17.72
CA PHE A 353 -8.94 -1.49 16.43
C PHE A 353 -8.92 0.04 16.47
N TRP A 354 -8.69 0.63 15.31
CA TRP A 354 -8.67 2.07 15.08
C TRP A 354 -9.70 2.44 14.05
N LEU A 355 -10.39 3.57 14.26
CA LEU A 355 -11.34 4.09 13.28
C LEU A 355 -10.63 5.04 12.31
N ALA A 356 -10.94 4.91 11.01
CA ALA A 356 -10.37 5.72 9.94
C ALA A 356 -11.47 6.26 9.00
N GLY A 357 -11.21 7.42 8.37
CA GLY A 357 -12.17 8.13 7.55
C GLY A 357 -12.95 9.17 8.37
N GLY A 358 -12.48 10.43 8.37
CA GLY A 358 -13.17 11.53 9.03
C GLY A 358 -12.86 11.75 10.51
N TYR A 359 -11.85 11.07 11.06
CA TYR A 359 -11.49 11.15 12.49
C TYR A 359 -10.37 12.16 12.82
N GLY A 360 -10.23 13.23 12.03
CA GLY A 360 -9.15 14.22 12.14
C GLY A 360 -9.40 15.35 13.15
N SER A 361 -9.96 15.09 14.34
CA SER A 361 -10.11 16.06 15.42
C SER A 361 -10.12 15.40 16.80
N HIS A 362 -9.91 16.20 17.87
CA HIS A 362 -9.99 15.70 19.25
C HIS A 362 -11.37 15.11 19.58
N GLU A 363 -12.43 15.79 19.21
CA GLU A 363 -13.80 15.30 19.42
C GLU A 363 -14.00 13.93 18.77
N LYS A 364 -13.52 13.73 17.53
CA LYS A 364 -13.62 12.46 16.82
C LYS A 364 -12.79 11.36 17.46
N LEU A 365 -11.60 11.68 18.00
CA LEU A 365 -10.84 10.74 18.81
C LEU A 365 -11.63 10.30 20.04
N GLN A 366 -12.24 11.24 20.78
CA GLN A 366 -13.05 10.91 21.98
C GLN A 366 -14.27 10.06 21.61
N GLN A 367 -14.94 10.35 20.50
CA GLN A 367 -16.04 9.52 19.98
C GLN A 367 -15.56 8.10 19.66
N ALA A 368 -14.41 7.94 19.01
CA ALA A 368 -13.84 6.63 18.71
C ALA A 368 -13.52 5.83 19.99
N LEU A 369 -12.88 6.46 20.97
CA LEU A 369 -12.58 5.85 22.28
C LEU A 369 -13.85 5.43 23.02
N ALA A 370 -14.88 6.26 23.02
CA ALA A 370 -16.18 5.96 23.63
C ALA A 370 -16.90 4.79 22.92
N ALA A 371 -16.67 4.61 21.62
CA ALA A 371 -17.18 3.47 20.85
C ALA A 371 -16.35 2.18 21.04
N GLY A 372 -15.34 2.17 21.90
CA GLY A 372 -14.50 1.01 22.21
C GLY A 372 -13.26 0.87 21.32
N ALA A 373 -13.01 1.80 20.41
CA ALA A 373 -11.78 1.78 19.61
C ALA A 373 -10.54 2.08 20.47
N THR A 374 -9.40 1.55 20.08
CA THR A 374 -8.10 1.85 20.71
C THR A 374 -7.66 3.28 20.43
N GLY A 375 -8.01 3.80 19.25
CA GLY A 375 -7.67 5.13 18.79
C GLY A 375 -8.18 5.40 17.38
N VAL A 376 -7.51 6.28 16.67
CA VAL A 376 -7.87 6.65 15.28
C VAL A 376 -6.68 6.55 14.32
N GLN A 377 -6.97 6.25 13.04
CA GLN A 377 -6.01 6.43 11.95
C GLN A 377 -6.44 7.62 11.09
N VAL A 378 -5.52 8.55 10.85
CA VAL A 378 -5.81 9.83 10.19
C VAL A 378 -4.81 10.09 9.06
N GLY A 379 -5.31 10.40 7.87
CA GLY A 379 -4.47 10.72 6.70
C GLY A 379 -4.63 12.16 6.22
N THR A 380 -5.86 12.58 5.93
CA THR A 380 -6.19 13.82 5.20
C THR A 380 -5.55 15.09 5.79
N VAL A 381 -5.62 15.28 7.11
CA VAL A 381 -5.02 16.45 7.75
C VAL A 381 -3.48 16.40 7.74
N PHE A 382 -2.87 15.21 7.77
CA PHE A 382 -1.42 15.07 7.63
C PHE A 382 -0.96 15.31 6.18
N ALA A 383 -1.79 15.05 5.19
CA ALA A 383 -1.42 15.16 3.77
C ALA A 383 -1.01 16.57 3.35
N LEU A 384 -1.48 17.62 4.05
CA LEU A 384 -1.16 19.00 3.74
C LEU A 384 -0.17 19.66 4.72
N THR A 385 0.40 18.91 5.66
CA THR A 385 1.48 19.43 6.52
C THR A 385 2.75 19.71 5.72
N GLU A 386 3.63 20.56 6.26
CA GLU A 386 4.90 20.89 5.60
C GLU A 386 5.83 19.69 5.43
N GLU A 387 5.72 18.67 6.28
CA GLU A 387 6.48 17.41 6.20
C GLU A 387 5.96 16.43 5.14
N SER A 388 4.78 16.69 4.57
CA SER A 388 4.16 15.85 3.54
C SER A 388 5.02 15.76 2.27
N GLY A 389 4.96 14.60 1.62
CA GLY A 389 5.57 14.39 0.30
C GLY A 389 4.87 15.15 -0.83
N ILE A 390 3.64 15.63 -0.64
CA ILE A 390 2.92 16.41 -1.68
C ILE A 390 3.69 17.67 -2.02
N LYS A 391 3.92 17.93 -3.31
CA LYS A 391 4.58 19.17 -3.78
C LYS A 391 3.88 20.40 -3.20
N SER A 392 4.66 21.39 -2.76
CA SER A 392 4.13 22.63 -2.18
C SER A 392 3.14 23.34 -3.13
N THR A 393 3.32 23.24 -4.44
CA THR A 393 2.42 23.78 -5.45
C THR A 393 0.99 23.22 -5.32
N TYR A 394 0.83 21.91 -5.09
CA TYR A 394 -0.48 21.29 -4.91
C TYR A 394 -1.04 21.55 -3.51
N ARG A 395 -0.21 21.53 -2.46
CA ARG A 395 -0.65 21.93 -1.11
C ARG A 395 -1.20 23.37 -1.12
N SER A 396 -0.44 24.30 -1.70
CA SER A 396 -0.87 25.71 -1.82
C SER A 396 -2.13 25.86 -2.66
N ALA A 397 -2.28 25.11 -3.75
CA ALA A 397 -3.49 25.14 -4.57
C ALA A 397 -4.72 24.72 -3.78
N ILE A 398 -4.64 23.63 -2.99
CA ILE A 398 -5.74 23.16 -2.14
C ILE A 398 -6.06 24.21 -1.06
N LEU A 399 -5.05 24.73 -0.36
CA LEU A 399 -5.24 25.76 0.66
C LEU A 399 -5.90 27.03 0.08
N ASN A 400 -5.57 27.39 -1.15
CA ASN A 400 -6.20 28.51 -1.86
C ASN A 400 -7.68 28.23 -2.16
N GLU A 401 -8.05 27.00 -2.55
CA GLU A 401 -9.46 26.64 -2.73
C GLU A 401 -10.23 26.74 -1.40
N LEU A 402 -9.65 26.27 -0.30
CA LEU A 402 -10.25 26.40 1.03
C LEU A 402 -10.40 27.88 1.45
N LYS A 403 -9.42 28.72 1.11
CA LYS A 403 -9.48 30.16 1.37
C LYS A 403 -10.61 30.85 0.59
N LYS A 404 -10.91 30.39 -0.63
CA LYS A 404 -12.04 30.87 -1.44
C LYS A 404 -13.39 30.42 -0.89
N GLY A 405 -13.42 29.48 0.07
CA GLY A 405 -14.65 28.90 0.60
C GLY A 405 -15.23 27.77 -0.27
N THR A 406 -14.41 27.15 -1.13
CA THR A 406 -14.85 26.02 -1.94
C THR A 406 -15.41 24.90 -1.05
N ASP A 407 -16.57 24.39 -1.41
CA ASP A 407 -17.26 23.30 -0.71
C ASP A 407 -16.46 21.99 -0.77
N ASP A 408 -16.45 21.21 0.31
CA ASP A 408 -15.68 19.97 0.42
C ASP A 408 -16.11 18.96 -0.64
N ALA A 409 -17.42 18.80 -0.90
CA ALA A 409 -17.95 17.89 -1.90
C ALA A 409 -17.68 18.33 -3.35
N ALA A 410 -17.42 19.62 -3.56
CA ALA A 410 -16.95 20.13 -4.85
C ALA A 410 -15.45 19.90 -5.02
N LEU A 411 -14.67 20.03 -3.93
CA LEU A 411 -13.22 19.90 -3.97
C LEU A 411 -12.74 18.45 -3.96
N VAL A 412 -13.42 17.53 -3.26
CA VAL A 412 -13.03 16.11 -3.17
C VAL A 412 -14.16 15.22 -3.70
N GLN A 413 -13.89 14.48 -4.76
CA GLN A 413 -14.89 13.66 -5.44
C GLN A 413 -14.44 12.21 -5.59
N THR A 414 -15.43 11.28 -5.62
CA THR A 414 -15.27 9.84 -5.83
C THR A 414 -15.93 9.40 -7.15
N THR A 415 -15.73 10.17 -8.22
CA THR A 415 -16.27 9.86 -9.54
C THR A 415 -15.44 8.84 -10.31
N LEU A 416 -14.22 8.60 -9.84
CA LEU A 416 -13.24 7.74 -10.50
C LEU A 416 -13.14 6.37 -9.82
N VAL A 417 -12.69 5.40 -10.60
CA VAL A 417 -12.42 4.04 -10.12
C VAL A 417 -10.96 3.68 -10.41
N SER A 418 -10.29 3.12 -9.41
CA SER A 418 -8.93 2.58 -9.57
C SER A 418 -8.92 1.42 -10.57
N PRO A 419 -7.79 1.17 -11.26
CA PRO A 419 -7.63 -0.07 -12.04
C PRO A 419 -7.87 -1.35 -11.22
N THR A 420 -7.71 -1.29 -9.89
CA THR A 420 -7.96 -2.40 -8.97
C THR A 420 -9.45 -2.67 -8.70
N GLY A 421 -10.35 -1.77 -9.10
CA GLY A 421 -11.79 -1.89 -8.89
C GLY A 421 -12.36 -1.07 -7.75
N PHE A 422 -11.53 -0.54 -6.88
CA PHE A 422 -11.98 0.29 -5.77
C PHE A 422 -12.37 1.71 -6.22
N PRO A 423 -13.42 2.31 -5.64
CA PRO A 423 -13.66 3.75 -5.76
C PRO A 423 -12.41 4.52 -5.35
N PHE A 424 -12.17 5.65 -6.01
CA PHE A 424 -10.95 6.42 -5.81
C PHE A 424 -11.24 7.91 -5.66
N LYS A 425 -10.94 8.47 -4.49
CA LYS A 425 -11.15 9.87 -4.19
C LYS A 425 -10.04 10.75 -4.74
N VAL A 426 -10.44 11.83 -5.41
CA VAL A 426 -9.54 12.76 -6.09
C VAL A 426 -9.90 14.19 -5.73
N VAL A 427 -8.87 15.01 -5.48
CA VAL A 427 -9.01 16.45 -5.34
C VAL A 427 -9.17 17.07 -6.72
N GLN A 428 -10.21 17.87 -6.90
CA GLN A 428 -10.54 18.56 -8.16
C GLN A 428 -9.69 19.82 -8.30
N LEU A 429 -8.51 19.66 -8.92
CA LEU A 429 -7.59 20.77 -9.21
C LEU A 429 -7.38 20.91 -10.71
N SER A 430 -7.49 22.13 -11.22
CA SER A 430 -7.16 22.45 -12.61
C SER A 430 -5.71 22.08 -12.94
N GLY A 431 -5.45 21.60 -14.14
CA GLY A 431 -4.13 21.20 -14.58
C GLY A 431 -3.65 19.84 -14.02
N THR A 432 -4.48 19.12 -13.28
CA THR A 432 -4.20 17.75 -12.78
C THR A 432 -4.97 16.70 -13.57
N LEU A 433 -4.74 15.42 -13.29
CA LEU A 433 -5.50 14.32 -13.91
C LEU A 433 -6.94 14.20 -13.40
N ALA A 434 -7.37 15.06 -12.48
CA ALA A 434 -8.78 15.24 -12.12
C ALA A 434 -9.54 16.04 -13.19
N ASP A 435 -8.85 16.91 -13.91
CA ASP A 435 -9.38 17.69 -15.04
C ASP A 435 -9.48 16.77 -16.27
N GLU A 436 -10.69 16.55 -16.77
CA GLU A 436 -10.94 15.63 -17.87
C GLU A 436 -10.26 16.06 -19.16
N ALA A 437 -10.19 17.38 -19.43
CA ALA A 437 -9.51 17.91 -20.61
C ALA A 437 -7.99 17.61 -20.55
N VAL A 438 -7.38 17.77 -19.38
CA VAL A 438 -5.96 17.43 -19.14
C VAL A 438 -5.75 15.91 -19.29
N TYR A 439 -6.66 15.10 -18.73
CA TYR A 439 -6.57 13.66 -18.81
C TYR A 439 -6.68 13.15 -20.26
N ALA A 440 -7.61 13.70 -21.04
CA ALA A 440 -7.82 13.32 -22.43
C ALA A 440 -6.68 13.77 -23.35
N ALA A 441 -6.11 14.96 -23.12
CA ALA A 441 -5.06 15.54 -23.96
C ALA A 441 -3.67 14.91 -23.72
N ARG A 442 -3.44 14.27 -22.55
CA ARG A 442 -2.13 13.70 -22.24
C ARG A 442 -1.81 12.43 -23.02
N ARG A 443 -0.55 12.23 -23.37
CA ARG A 443 -0.08 10.94 -23.82
C ARG A 443 0.21 10.06 -22.60
N ARG A 444 -0.59 9.01 -22.40
CA ARG A 444 -0.41 8.06 -21.30
C ARG A 444 0.99 7.42 -21.31
N VAL A 445 1.67 7.46 -20.17
CA VAL A 445 2.92 6.72 -19.96
C VAL A 445 2.65 5.59 -18.98
N CYS A 446 2.82 4.33 -19.42
CA CYS A 446 2.65 3.14 -18.60
C CYS A 446 3.96 2.37 -18.50
N ASP A 447 4.85 2.81 -17.63
CA ASP A 447 6.18 2.24 -17.42
C ASP A 447 6.37 1.57 -16.07
N LEU A 448 5.34 1.60 -15.20
CA LEU A 448 5.40 1.07 -13.84
C LEU A 448 4.60 -0.23 -13.66
N GLY A 449 3.44 -0.33 -14.30
CA GLY A 449 2.59 -1.51 -14.23
C GLY A 449 2.08 -1.89 -12.84
N LEU A 450 2.10 -0.98 -11.84
CA LEU A 450 1.82 -1.31 -10.43
C LEU A 450 0.41 -1.87 -10.21
N LEU A 451 -0.58 -1.39 -10.98
CA LEU A 451 -1.99 -1.76 -10.83
C LEU A 451 -2.49 -2.62 -12.00
N GLN A 452 -1.58 -3.29 -12.71
CA GLN A 452 -1.94 -4.21 -13.79
C GLN A 452 -2.52 -5.51 -13.23
N GLN A 453 -3.45 -6.08 -13.99
CA GLN A 453 -3.94 -7.44 -13.81
C GLN A 453 -3.01 -8.41 -14.56
N ARG A 454 -2.74 -9.58 -13.96
CA ARG A 454 -2.12 -10.71 -14.62
C ARG A 454 -3.18 -11.66 -15.17
N GLY A 455 -2.93 -12.29 -16.29
CA GLY A 455 -3.84 -13.26 -16.87
C GLY A 455 -3.13 -14.20 -17.83
N LEU A 456 -3.78 -15.32 -18.13
CA LEU A 456 -3.29 -16.32 -19.09
C LEU A 456 -3.92 -16.15 -20.46
N SER A 457 -3.12 -16.29 -21.51
CA SER A 457 -3.60 -16.35 -22.87
C SER A 457 -4.56 -17.53 -23.07
N LYS A 458 -5.25 -17.59 -24.20
CA LYS A 458 -5.83 -18.85 -24.68
C LYS A 458 -4.70 -19.84 -24.93
N ALA A 459 -4.98 -21.12 -24.80
CA ALA A 459 -4.04 -22.17 -25.15
C ALA A 459 -3.68 -22.07 -26.65
N ALA A 460 -2.40 -22.17 -26.95
CA ALA A 460 -1.91 -22.34 -28.31
C ALA A 460 -2.18 -23.79 -28.80
N ALA A 461 -1.87 -24.10 -30.05
CA ALA A 461 -2.10 -25.43 -30.61
C ALA A 461 -1.33 -26.57 -29.90
N ASP A 462 -0.21 -26.24 -29.26
CA ASP A 462 0.61 -27.13 -28.42
C ASP A 462 0.16 -27.19 -26.95
N GLY A 463 -0.98 -26.55 -26.60
CA GLY A 463 -1.50 -26.46 -25.24
C GLY A 463 -0.82 -25.41 -24.36
N THR A 464 0.22 -24.73 -24.82
CA THR A 464 0.91 -23.72 -24.02
C THR A 464 0.06 -22.46 -23.80
N ARG A 465 0.19 -21.86 -22.62
CA ARG A 465 -0.44 -20.58 -22.28
C ARG A 465 0.61 -19.60 -21.79
N GLN A 466 0.50 -18.35 -22.22
CA GLN A 466 1.43 -17.29 -21.85
C GLN A 466 0.83 -16.35 -20.82
N LEU A 467 1.64 -15.96 -19.83
CA LEU A 467 1.28 -14.93 -18.88
C LEU A 467 1.30 -13.56 -19.58
N PHE A 468 0.23 -12.79 -19.44
CA PHE A 468 0.16 -11.42 -19.92
C PHE A 468 -0.23 -10.45 -18.83
N HIS A 469 0.05 -9.17 -19.06
CA HIS A 469 -0.36 -8.08 -18.19
C HIS A 469 -1.27 -7.10 -18.93
N ARG A 470 -2.34 -6.66 -18.27
CA ARG A 470 -3.27 -5.65 -18.78
C ARG A 470 -3.68 -4.69 -17.68
N CYS A 471 -4.16 -3.50 -18.05
CA CYS A 471 -4.66 -2.51 -17.09
C CYS A 471 -6.03 -2.01 -17.54
N PRO A 472 -7.07 -2.04 -16.69
CA PRO A 472 -8.40 -1.52 -17.05
C PRO A 472 -8.41 -0.02 -17.38
N ALA A 473 -7.40 0.75 -16.96
CA ALA A 473 -7.22 2.15 -17.35
C ALA A 473 -6.31 2.32 -18.58
N ALA A 474 -6.04 1.26 -19.34
CA ALA A 474 -5.42 1.34 -20.67
C ALA A 474 -6.45 1.82 -21.70
N PRO A 475 -6.01 2.20 -22.92
CA PRO A 475 -6.92 2.36 -24.04
C PRO A 475 -7.84 1.13 -24.16
N VAL A 476 -9.11 1.36 -24.44
CA VAL A 476 -10.14 0.30 -24.44
C VAL A 476 -9.75 -0.85 -25.36
N GLU A 477 -9.27 -0.53 -26.55
CA GLU A 477 -8.81 -1.52 -27.54
C GLU A 477 -7.69 -2.40 -26.99
N ASP A 478 -6.66 -1.81 -26.36
CA ASP A 478 -5.53 -2.55 -25.77
C ASP A 478 -6.00 -3.50 -24.66
N PHE A 479 -6.98 -3.07 -23.88
CA PHE A 479 -7.55 -3.89 -22.80
C PHE A 479 -8.40 -5.04 -23.33
N VAL A 480 -9.24 -4.77 -24.34
CA VAL A 480 -10.13 -5.77 -24.97
C VAL A 480 -9.29 -6.82 -25.72
N ASN A 481 -8.27 -6.40 -26.48
CA ASN A 481 -7.35 -7.31 -27.18
C ASN A 481 -6.63 -8.29 -26.24
N LYS A 482 -6.51 -7.93 -24.95
CA LYS A 482 -6.00 -8.79 -23.88
C LYS A 482 -7.11 -9.46 -23.06
N ARG A 483 -8.19 -9.91 -23.72
CA ARG A 483 -9.34 -10.61 -23.10
C ARG A 483 -10.11 -9.76 -22.07
N GLY A 484 -10.01 -8.43 -22.11
CA GLY A 484 -10.79 -7.53 -21.27
C GLY A 484 -12.22 -7.37 -21.75
N LEU A 485 -13.15 -7.10 -20.83
CA LEU A 485 -14.51 -6.69 -21.19
C LEU A 485 -14.55 -5.16 -21.18
N GLN A 486 -15.07 -4.53 -22.23
CA GLN A 486 -15.14 -3.07 -22.35
C GLN A 486 -15.75 -2.40 -21.12
N ARG A 487 -16.85 -2.93 -20.55
CA ARG A 487 -17.49 -2.41 -19.33
C ARG A 487 -16.55 -2.30 -18.13
N ASN A 488 -15.46 -3.07 -18.10
CA ASN A 488 -14.47 -3.02 -17.00
C ASN A 488 -13.50 -1.85 -17.15
N THR A 489 -13.58 -1.06 -18.23
CA THR A 489 -12.78 0.15 -18.43
C THR A 489 -13.52 1.43 -18.04
N GLU A 490 -14.82 1.35 -17.80
CA GLU A 490 -15.67 2.49 -17.47
C GLU A 490 -15.20 3.16 -16.17
N ASP A 491 -15.07 4.48 -16.19
CA ASP A 491 -14.58 5.35 -15.11
C ASP A 491 -13.17 5.01 -14.59
N ARG A 492 -12.45 4.08 -15.22
CA ARG A 492 -11.10 3.69 -14.79
C ARG A 492 -10.07 4.77 -15.07
N ARG A 493 -9.38 5.20 -14.02
CA ARG A 493 -8.35 6.23 -14.10
C ARG A 493 -6.94 5.65 -14.00
N CYS A 494 -6.04 6.08 -14.88
CA CYS A 494 -4.63 5.75 -14.78
C CYS A 494 -3.99 6.51 -13.61
N LEU A 495 -3.48 5.81 -12.58
CA LEU A 495 -3.06 6.41 -11.33
C LEU A 495 -1.53 6.45 -11.13
N CYS A 496 -0.79 5.43 -11.59
CA CYS A 496 0.58 5.16 -11.15
C CYS A 496 1.53 6.36 -11.24
N ASN A 497 1.73 6.92 -12.44
CA ASN A 497 2.61 8.09 -12.60
C ASN A 497 1.98 9.39 -12.07
N GLY A 498 0.65 9.53 -12.15
CA GLY A 498 -0.02 10.71 -11.60
C GLY A 498 0.15 10.86 -10.09
N LEU A 499 0.09 9.76 -9.34
CA LEU A 499 0.37 9.75 -7.90
C LEU A 499 1.84 10.08 -7.60
N LEU A 500 2.77 9.57 -8.40
CA LEU A 500 4.19 9.91 -8.27
C LEU A 500 4.48 11.37 -8.66
N SER A 501 3.75 11.92 -9.63
CA SER A 501 3.87 13.35 -9.99
C SER A 501 3.43 14.27 -8.86
N CYS A 502 2.46 13.84 -8.04
CA CYS A 502 2.03 14.59 -6.86
C CYS A 502 3.18 14.84 -5.88
N VAL A 503 4.15 13.94 -5.83
CA VAL A 503 5.34 14.00 -4.96
C VAL A 503 6.63 14.36 -5.71
N GLY A 504 6.52 14.82 -6.97
CA GLY A 504 7.69 15.25 -7.77
C GLY A 504 8.50 14.09 -8.39
N LEU A 505 7.90 12.91 -8.44
CA LEU A 505 8.52 11.70 -9.00
C LEU A 505 7.80 11.20 -10.26
N GLY A 506 7.03 12.04 -10.96
CA GLY A 506 6.32 11.70 -12.18
C GLY A 506 7.24 11.40 -13.35
N GLN A 507 6.81 10.49 -14.25
CA GLN A 507 7.55 10.19 -15.47
C GLN A 507 7.39 11.32 -16.48
N VAL A 508 8.42 11.56 -17.27
CA VAL A 508 8.38 12.49 -18.39
C VAL A 508 7.79 11.80 -19.61
N GLY A 509 6.82 12.41 -20.23
CA GLY A 509 6.18 11.96 -21.47
C GLY A 509 6.08 13.07 -22.49
N LYS A 510 5.75 12.72 -23.73
CA LYS A 510 5.54 13.70 -24.81
C LYS A 510 4.10 14.20 -24.76
N GLN A 511 3.89 15.50 -24.57
CA GLN A 511 2.58 16.15 -24.56
C GLN A 511 2.62 17.31 -25.55
N ASN A 512 1.74 17.33 -26.53
CA ASN A 512 1.69 18.35 -27.59
C ASN A 512 3.05 18.65 -28.25
N GLY A 513 3.89 17.61 -28.39
CA GLY A 513 5.23 17.75 -28.97
C GLY A 513 6.34 18.05 -27.96
N GLU A 514 6.02 18.54 -26.77
CA GLU A 514 6.96 18.87 -25.70
C GLU A 514 7.14 17.70 -24.72
N LEU A 515 8.32 17.63 -24.08
CA LEU A 515 8.63 16.66 -23.03
C LEU A 515 8.27 17.27 -21.67
N LEU A 516 7.16 16.83 -21.11
CA LEU A 516 6.61 17.31 -19.83
C LEU A 516 6.45 16.18 -18.84
N GLU A 517 6.51 16.51 -17.53
CA GLU A 517 6.13 15.57 -16.45
C GLU A 517 4.65 15.19 -16.59
N GLU A 518 4.32 13.90 -16.35
CA GLU A 518 2.94 13.43 -16.27
C GLU A 518 2.16 14.31 -15.27
N PRO A 519 0.97 14.80 -15.61
CA PRO A 519 0.18 15.59 -14.67
C PRO A 519 -0.16 14.82 -13.39
N ALA A 520 -0.22 15.51 -12.26
CA ALA A 520 -0.47 14.86 -10.96
C ALA A 520 -1.91 14.39 -10.79
N ILE A 521 -2.09 13.42 -9.90
CA ILE A 521 -3.37 13.15 -9.25
C ILE A 521 -3.17 13.31 -7.74
N VAL A 522 -4.04 14.09 -7.10
CA VAL A 522 -3.97 14.40 -5.68
C VAL A 522 -5.18 13.79 -4.98
N THR A 523 -4.96 13.20 -3.80
CA THR A 523 -6.02 12.50 -3.07
C THR A 523 -6.17 13.03 -1.65
N LEU A 524 -7.41 13.21 -1.20
CA LEU A 524 -7.78 13.53 0.18
C LEU A 524 -9.08 12.76 0.53
N GLY A 525 -9.44 12.70 1.81
CA GLY A 525 -10.76 12.27 2.26
C GLY A 525 -11.78 13.41 2.20
N ASN A 526 -13.06 13.07 2.42
CA ASN A 526 -14.17 14.02 2.29
C ASN A 526 -14.21 15.10 3.38
N HIS A 527 -13.64 14.84 4.56
CA HIS A 527 -13.72 15.75 5.71
C HIS A 527 -12.49 16.67 5.75
N LEU A 528 -12.67 17.94 5.39
CA LEU A 528 -11.60 18.93 5.34
C LEU A 528 -11.61 19.90 6.53
N ASP A 529 -12.53 19.75 7.49
CA ASP A 529 -12.67 20.64 8.66
C ASP A 529 -11.37 20.77 9.48
N GLY A 530 -10.65 19.64 9.66
CA GLY A 530 -9.35 19.67 10.34
C GLY A 530 -8.33 20.52 9.59
N ILE A 531 -8.31 20.46 8.25
CA ILE A 531 -7.42 21.30 7.44
C ILE A 531 -7.85 22.77 7.56
N ARG A 532 -9.16 23.07 7.47
CA ARG A 532 -9.67 24.45 7.62
C ARG A 532 -9.27 25.03 8.97
N ARG A 533 -9.44 24.28 10.06
CA ARG A 533 -9.10 24.71 11.40
C ARG A 533 -7.60 24.97 11.54
N LEU A 534 -6.76 23.99 11.19
CA LEU A 534 -5.30 24.09 11.35
C LEU A 534 -4.66 25.14 10.43
N SER A 535 -5.14 25.24 9.21
CA SER A 535 -4.63 26.24 8.24
C SER A 535 -5.30 27.61 8.36
N ARG A 536 -6.18 27.83 9.35
CA ARG A 536 -6.99 29.05 9.45
C ARG A 536 -7.69 29.39 8.13
N HIS A 537 -8.46 28.43 7.61
CA HIS A 537 -9.14 28.51 6.31
C HIS A 537 -8.16 28.75 5.13
N GLY A 538 -7.01 28.08 5.13
CA GLY A 538 -6.03 28.13 4.04
C GLY A 538 -5.10 29.36 4.08
N GLN A 539 -5.08 30.11 5.17
CA GLN A 539 -4.26 31.33 5.29
C GLN A 539 -2.84 31.06 5.76
N THR A 540 -2.63 29.96 6.51
CA THR A 540 -1.33 29.62 7.12
C THR A 540 -0.94 28.18 6.85
N PRO A 541 0.35 27.89 6.60
CA PRO A 541 0.85 26.52 6.65
C PRO A 541 0.73 25.95 8.07
N TYR A 542 0.75 24.64 8.20
CA TYR A 542 0.77 23.92 9.47
C TYR A 542 1.63 22.67 9.39
N TRP A 543 2.03 22.14 10.53
CA TRP A 543 2.99 21.07 10.68
C TRP A 543 2.39 19.84 11.35
N VAL A 544 3.10 18.73 11.30
CA VAL A 544 2.73 17.46 11.99
C VAL A 544 2.42 17.70 13.47
N ARG A 545 3.22 18.54 14.16
CA ARG A 545 2.98 18.89 15.58
C ARG A 545 1.61 19.49 15.81
N ASP A 546 1.18 20.40 14.93
CA ASP A 546 -0.12 21.05 15.07
C ASP A 546 -1.26 20.04 14.96
N VAL A 547 -1.13 19.08 14.02
CA VAL A 547 -2.09 17.99 13.84
C VAL A 547 -2.13 17.08 15.06
N VAL A 548 -0.96 16.66 15.57
CA VAL A 548 -0.87 15.76 16.73
C VAL A 548 -1.46 16.42 17.97
N ASN A 549 -1.12 17.69 18.22
CA ASN A 549 -1.64 18.44 19.37
C ASN A 549 -3.17 18.63 19.28
N ASP A 550 -3.67 19.01 18.09
CA ASP A 550 -5.11 19.20 17.85
C ASP A 550 -5.90 17.90 18.09
N ILE A 551 -5.45 16.75 17.54
CA ILE A 551 -6.16 15.49 17.69
C ILE A 551 -6.07 14.95 19.14
N LEU A 552 -4.90 15.04 19.76
CA LEU A 552 -4.72 14.57 21.14
C LEU A 552 -5.28 15.54 22.20
N GLY A 553 -5.73 16.75 21.81
CA GLY A 553 -6.26 17.76 22.73
C GLY A 553 -5.19 18.34 23.65
N ILE A 554 -3.99 18.51 23.13
CA ILE A 554 -2.84 19.07 23.85
C ILE A 554 -2.65 20.49 23.33
N GLY A 555 -3.28 21.45 23.97
CA GLY A 555 -3.20 22.87 23.67
C GLY A 555 -2.17 23.59 24.53
#